data_f20afbabb7cf624e63fe1e98736387dd
#
_entry.id   f20afbabb7cf624e63fe1e98736387dd
#
_cell.length_a   1.000
_cell.length_b   1.000
_cell.length_c   1.000
_cell.angle_alpha   90.00
_cell.angle_beta   90.00
_cell.angle_gamma   90.00
#
_symmetry.space_group_name_H-M   'P 1'
#
loop_
_entity.id
_entity.type
_entity.pdbx_description
1 polymer ?
#
loop_
_entity_poly.entity_id
_entity_poly.type
_entity_poly.pdbx_seq_one_letter_code
_entity_poly.pdbx_strand_id
1 'polypeptide(L)'
;MLKWICHAVNRLYSDRGMTFTTQEDVARGLREAGYATDPILVQIMWLATHMQKPILLEGPPGTGKTFLAQALAAAAKTELIRLQCFEGITEKQAIGSFDEALQRLYLETQEHVIDREWEKLRSSLHTLDFFTHGPLMQALLQPRPVVLLIDELDKVDQKFEALLLEILSDWQITIPKLGTVKAKTIPFVVMTSNQERRLGDPLRRRSLYKRIEHPDVRKEVEILDIRTVDAPLELKAQAVGLAQALRGYNLVKPPSIDEIVQFVRALQLLGEVEIRSDMRDVLLPFLAKTEEDVKRLLLKDGFKSLVATALKYRDEALAAMKGSSEVTA
;
A
#
# COMPACT_ATOMS: atom_id res chain seq x y z
N MET A 1 -30.58 14.71 16.63
CA MET A 1 -30.92 13.54 15.80
C MET A 1 -29.68 12.92 15.14
N LEU A 2 -28.84 13.66 14.43
CA LEU A 2 -27.59 13.14 13.79
C LEU A 2 -26.57 12.49 14.76
N LYS A 3 -26.37 13.07 15.95
CA LYS A 3 -25.45 12.49 16.97
C LYS A 3 -25.95 11.15 17.54
N TRP A 4 -27.26 10.92 17.57
CA TRP A 4 -27.85 9.67 18.03
C TRP A 4 -27.71 8.55 16.99
N ILE A 5 -27.87 8.90 15.71
CA ILE A 5 -27.67 7.97 14.59
C ILE A 5 -26.19 7.54 14.53
N CYS A 6 -25.24 8.48 14.69
CA CYS A 6 -23.82 8.15 14.78
C CYS A 6 -23.48 7.22 15.96
N HIS A 7 -24.11 7.41 17.13
CA HIS A 7 -23.85 6.57 18.30
C HIS A 7 -24.45 5.16 18.16
N ALA A 8 -25.63 5.05 17.53
CA ALA A 8 -26.26 3.76 17.26
C ALA A 8 -25.54 2.97 16.16
N VAL A 9 -25.07 3.66 15.13
CA VAL A 9 -24.25 3.09 14.06
C VAL A 9 -22.89 2.63 14.62
N ASN A 10 -22.23 3.42 15.45
CA ASN A 10 -20.96 3.01 16.09
C ASN A 10 -21.10 1.76 16.97
N ARG A 11 -22.23 1.56 17.70
CA ARG A 11 -22.42 0.35 18.50
C ARG A 11 -22.67 -0.92 17.68
N LEU A 12 -23.26 -0.78 16.48
CA LEU A 12 -23.52 -1.93 15.61
C LEU A 12 -22.25 -2.41 14.86
N TYR A 13 -21.26 -1.54 14.72
CA TYR A 13 -20.03 -1.82 13.96
C TYR A 13 -18.77 -1.98 14.81
N SER A 14 -18.81 -1.63 16.12
CA SER A 14 -17.65 -1.69 17.02
C SER A 14 -17.14 -3.11 17.32
N ASP A 15 -17.95 -4.14 17.16
CA ASP A 15 -17.59 -5.50 17.52
C ASP A 15 -16.98 -6.34 16.36
N ARG A 16 -16.94 -5.80 15.13
CA ARG A 16 -16.49 -6.56 13.95
C ARG A 16 -15.55 -5.83 12.99
N GLY A 17 -15.21 -4.58 13.23
CA GLY A 17 -14.41 -3.76 12.31
C GLY A 17 -13.14 -3.18 12.91
N MET A 18 -12.25 -2.64 12.07
CA MET A 18 -11.10 -1.86 12.48
C MET A 18 -11.54 -0.60 13.24
N THR A 19 -10.94 -0.33 14.41
CA THR A 19 -11.39 0.70 15.34
C THR A 19 -10.71 2.04 15.12
N PHE A 20 -11.03 2.74 14.04
CA PHE A 20 -10.85 4.19 14.01
C PHE A 20 -12.18 4.87 14.37
N THR A 21 -12.25 5.43 15.56
CA THR A 21 -13.50 6.05 16.04
C THR A 21 -13.77 7.38 15.34
N THR A 22 -12.71 8.15 15.09
CA THR A 22 -12.80 9.48 14.47
C THR A 22 -11.85 9.61 13.27
N GLN A 23 -12.05 10.66 12.47
CA GLN A 23 -11.12 11.01 11.39
C GLN A 23 -9.76 11.45 11.95
N GLU A 24 -9.75 12.10 13.10
CA GLU A 24 -8.55 12.52 13.81
C GLU A 24 -7.70 11.31 14.25
N ASP A 25 -8.34 10.21 14.65
CA ASP A 25 -7.63 8.97 14.99
C ASP A 25 -6.92 8.38 13.76
N VAL A 26 -7.59 8.41 12.60
CA VAL A 26 -6.96 7.98 11.32
C VAL A 26 -5.77 8.87 10.98
N ALA A 27 -5.96 10.20 11.03
CA ALA A 27 -4.92 11.16 10.68
C ALA A 27 -3.69 11.02 11.59
N ARG A 28 -3.92 10.96 12.91
CA ARG A 28 -2.87 10.78 13.92
C ARG A 28 -2.13 9.46 13.72
N GLY A 29 -2.86 8.36 13.61
CA GLY A 29 -2.25 7.03 13.47
C GLY A 29 -1.43 6.89 12.18
N LEU A 30 -1.90 7.43 11.06
CA LEU A 30 -1.14 7.44 9.82
C LEU A 30 0.12 8.30 9.92
N ARG A 31 0.04 9.48 10.57
CA ARG A 31 1.21 10.34 10.80
C ARG A 31 2.24 9.68 11.70
N GLU A 32 1.83 9.04 12.79
CA GLU A 32 2.71 8.27 13.67
C GLU A 32 3.38 7.09 12.94
N ALA A 33 2.67 6.50 11.96
CA ALA A 33 3.21 5.47 11.08
C ALA A 33 4.10 6.02 9.94
N GLY A 34 4.37 7.31 9.91
CA GLY A 34 5.26 7.95 8.92
C GLY A 34 4.60 8.30 7.59
N TYR A 35 3.26 8.32 7.52
CA TYR A 35 2.53 8.67 6.30
C TYR A 35 1.94 10.08 6.38
N ALA A 36 2.39 10.96 5.48
CA ALA A 36 1.83 12.28 5.33
C ALA A 36 0.47 12.22 4.64
N THR A 37 -0.60 12.63 5.32
CA THR A 37 -1.98 12.54 4.82
C THR A 37 -2.50 13.87 4.29
N ASP A 38 -3.59 13.81 3.51
CA ASP A 38 -4.45 14.96 3.25
C ASP A 38 -5.85 14.71 3.87
N PRO A 39 -6.61 15.77 4.19
CA PRO A 39 -7.93 15.64 4.84
C PRO A 39 -8.92 14.78 4.05
N ILE A 40 -8.87 14.84 2.70
CA ILE A 40 -9.77 14.07 1.84
C ILE A 40 -9.42 12.58 1.92
N LEU A 41 -8.13 12.24 1.91
CA LEU A 41 -7.68 10.85 2.06
C LEU A 41 -8.10 10.29 3.42
N VAL A 42 -7.89 11.03 4.50
CA VAL A 42 -8.33 10.65 5.85
C VAL A 42 -9.83 10.37 5.89
N GLN A 43 -10.65 11.27 5.31
CA GLN A 43 -12.10 11.11 5.25
C GLN A 43 -12.51 9.86 4.46
N ILE A 44 -11.88 9.61 3.30
CA ILE A 44 -12.14 8.40 2.49
C ILE A 44 -11.77 7.13 3.28
N MET A 45 -10.62 7.12 3.97
CA MET A 45 -10.18 5.99 4.79
C MET A 45 -11.17 5.71 5.92
N TRP A 46 -11.58 6.75 6.64
CA TRP A 46 -12.55 6.62 7.71
C TRP A 46 -13.90 6.10 7.19
N LEU A 47 -14.41 6.65 6.08
CA LEU A 47 -15.66 6.18 5.45
C LEU A 47 -15.55 4.72 5.00
N ALA A 48 -14.43 4.34 4.37
CA ALA A 48 -14.21 2.97 3.91
C ALA A 48 -14.26 1.96 5.06
N THR A 49 -13.65 2.31 6.20
CA THR A 49 -13.68 1.48 7.41
C THR A 49 -15.12 1.27 7.90
N HIS A 50 -15.91 2.34 8.01
CA HIS A 50 -17.28 2.28 8.53
C HIS A 50 -18.27 1.66 7.55
N MET A 51 -18.07 1.85 6.26
CA MET A 51 -18.91 1.27 5.21
C MET A 51 -18.48 -0.15 4.82
N GLN A 52 -17.37 -0.66 5.36
CA GLN A 52 -16.76 -1.94 5.00
C GLN A 52 -16.55 -2.08 3.49
N LYS A 53 -16.13 -0.98 2.86
CA LYS A 53 -15.85 -0.93 1.41
C LYS A 53 -14.35 -0.94 1.14
N PRO A 54 -13.90 -1.67 0.11
CA PRO A 54 -12.53 -1.59 -0.33
C PRO A 54 -12.20 -0.19 -0.85
N ILE A 55 -10.93 0.20 -0.73
CA ILE A 55 -10.38 1.42 -1.34
C ILE A 55 -9.54 1.01 -2.55
N LEU A 56 -9.76 1.69 -3.67
CA LEU A 56 -8.92 1.60 -4.85
C LEU A 56 -8.05 2.85 -4.97
N LEU A 57 -6.74 2.66 -4.85
CA LEU A 57 -5.72 3.69 -5.02
C LEU A 57 -5.09 3.56 -6.40
N GLU A 58 -5.27 4.54 -7.25
CA GLU A 58 -4.64 4.59 -8.56
C GLU A 58 -3.67 5.77 -8.67
N GLY A 59 -2.62 5.62 -9.45
CA GLY A 59 -1.67 6.70 -9.72
C GLY A 59 -0.30 6.18 -10.16
N PRO A 60 0.65 7.08 -10.48
CA PRO A 60 1.98 6.70 -10.93
C PRO A 60 2.71 5.81 -9.93
N PRO A 61 3.68 5.00 -10.36
CA PRO A 61 4.53 4.23 -9.44
C PRO A 61 5.31 5.18 -8.52
N GLY A 62 5.63 4.70 -7.31
CA GLY A 62 6.43 5.48 -6.36
C GLY A 62 5.71 6.63 -5.64
N THR A 63 4.38 6.72 -5.72
CA THR A 63 3.57 7.76 -5.03
C THR A 63 3.13 7.38 -3.61
N GLY A 64 3.59 6.23 -3.09
CA GLY A 64 3.30 5.81 -1.71
C GLY A 64 1.99 5.03 -1.51
N LYS A 65 1.36 4.50 -2.57
CA LYS A 65 0.11 3.70 -2.48
C LYS A 65 0.25 2.46 -1.58
N THR A 66 1.27 1.66 -1.83
CA THR A 66 1.58 0.46 -1.03
C THR A 66 1.95 0.82 0.41
N PHE A 67 2.71 1.91 0.60
CA PHE A 67 3.09 2.41 1.92
C PHE A 67 1.88 2.88 2.74
N LEU A 68 0.85 3.43 2.11
CA LEU A 68 -0.40 3.78 2.80
C LEU A 68 -1.05 2.58 3.48
N ALA A 69 -1.10 1.41 2.82
CA ALA A 69 -1.64 0.20 3.43
C ALA A 69 -0.80 -0.29 4.62
N GLN A 70 0.53 -0.18 4.52
CA GLN A 70 1.44 -0.49 5.63
C GLN A 70 1.23 0.46 6.81
N ALA A 71 1.16 1.77 6.54
CA ALA A 71 0.91 2.79 7.56
C ALA A 71 -0.46 2.61 8.22
N LEU A 72 -1.48 2.21 7.46
CA LEU A 72 -2.81 1.92 7.99
C LEU A 72 -2.80 0.72 8.93
N ALA A 73 -2.12 -0.37 8.57
CA ALA A 73 -1.99 -1.54 9.43
C ALA A 73 -1.26 -1.20 10.74
N ALA A 74 -0.18 -0.41 10.65
CA ALA A 74 0.55 0.09 11.81
C ALA A 74 -0.33 1.00 12.70
N ALA A 75 -1.06 1.95 12.09
CA ALA A 75 -1.97 2.85 12.78
C ALA A 75 -3.10 2.10 13.51
N ALA A 76 -3.63 1.05 12.88
CA ALA A 76 -4.66 0.19 13.44
C ALA A 76 -4.11 -0.89 14.40
N LYS A 77 -2.79 -0.99 14.55
CA LYS A 77 -2.09 -2.02 15.33
C LYS A 77 -2.54 -3.44 14.98
N THR A 78 -2.68 -3.70 13.68
CA THR A 78 -3.13 -4.97 13.13
C THR A 78 -2.16 -5.51 12.08
N GLU A 79 -2.35 -6.76 11.69
CA GLU A 79 -1.55 -7.42 10.67
C GLU A 79 -1.85 -6.85 9.27
N LEU A 80 -0.82 -6.77 8.44
CA LEU A 80 -0.94 -6.54 7.00
C LEU A 80 -0.78 -7.87 6.26
N ILE A 81 -1.83 -8.31 5.60
CA ILE A 81 -1.77 -9.44 4.67
C ILE A 81 -1.68 -8.88 3.26
N ARG A 82 -0.64 -9.27 2.51
CA ARG A 82 -0.39 -8.77 1.17
C ARG A 82 -0.60 -9.84 0.12
N LEU A 83 -1.44 -9.54 -0.86
CA LEU A 83 -1.52 -10.23 -2.14
C LEU A 83 -0.82 -9.39 -3.20
N GLN A 84 0.41 -9.78 -3.58
CA GLN A 84 1.12 -9.16 -4.69
C GLN A 84 0.59 -9.72 -5.99
N CYS A 85 -0.02 -8.87 -6.81
CA CYS A 85 -0.49 -9.24 -8.13
C CYS A 85 0.66 -9.22 -9.15
N PHE A 86 0.63 -10.17 -10.08
CA PHE A 86 1.55 -10.26 -11.20
C PHE A 86 0.84 -10.97 -12.36
N GLU A 87 1.36 -10.84 -13.54
CA GLU A 87 0.80 -11.49 -14.73
C GLU A 87 0.82 -13.01 -14.60
N GLY A 88 -0.35 -13.65 -14.77
CA GLY A 88 -0.48 -15.09 -14.62
C GLY A 88 -0.69 -15.61 -13.20
N ILE A 89 -0.93 -14.73 -12.21
CA ILE A 89 -1.33 -15.16 -10.87
C ILE A 89 -2.58 -16.04 -10.95
N THR A 90 -2.59 -17.12 -10.17
CA THR A 90 -3.67 -18.10 -10.15
C THR A 90 -4.53 -18.02 -8.89
N GLU A 91 -5.75 -18.54 -8.96
CA GLU A 91 -6.61 -18.70 -7.80
C GLU A 91 -5.93 -19.49 -6.66
N LYS A 92 -5.14 -20.53 -7.00
CA LYS A 92 -4.38 -21.31 -6.02
C LYS A 92 -3.39 -20.45 -5.23
N GLN A 93 -2.74 -19.49 -5.87
CA GLN A 93 -1.79 -18.60 -5.22
C GLN A 93 -2.50 -17.56 -4.34
N ALA A 94 -3.66 -17.09 -4.74
CA ALA A 94 -4.41 -16.08 -4.02
C ALA A 94 -5.29 -16.64 -2.90
N ILE A 95 -6.02 -17.74 -3.16
CA ILE A 95 -6.94 -18.39 -2.23
C ILE A 95 -6.24 -19.50 -1.46
N GLY A 96 -5.50 -20.34 -2.17
CA GLY A 96 -4.88 -21.56 -1.66
C GLY A 96 -5.30 -22.80 -2.41
N SER A 97 -4.85 -23.96 -1.92
CA SER A 97 -5.19 -25.27 -2.48
C SER A 97 -5.09 -26.35 -1.42
N PHE A 98 -5.72 -27.48 -1.67
CA PHE A 98 -5.51 -28.65 -0.84
C PHE A 98 -4.05 -29.11 -0.90
N ASP A 99 -3.50 -29.46 0.26
CA ASP A 99 -2.17 -30.04 0.39
C ASP A 99 -2.26 -31.55 0.12
N GLU A 100 -2.04 -31.92 -1.13
CA GLU A 100 -2.11 -33.29 -1.59
C GLU A 100 -1.07 -34.20 -0.89
N ALA A 101 0.08 -33.66 -0.51
CA ALA A 101 1.11 -34.40 0.20
C ALA A 101 0.65 -34.76 1.63
N LEU A 102 0.09 -33.77 2.33
CA LEU A 102 -0.48 -33.98 3.66
C LEU A 102 -1.69 -34.92 3.62
N GLN A 103 -2.57 -34.79 2.62
CA GLN A 103 -3.69 -35.71 2.42
C GLN A 103 -3.22 -37.14 2.19
N ARG A 104 -2.17 -37.35 1.38
CA ARG A 104 -1.58 -38.67 1.13
C ARG A 104 -0.98 -39.25 2.40
N LEU A 105 -0.18 -38.47 3.12
CA LEU A 105 0.41 -38.90 4.38
C LEU A 105 -0.67 -39.29 5.40
N TYR A 106 -1.77 -38.53 5.49
CA TYR A 106 -2.88 -38.86 6.36
C TYR A 106 -3.54 -40.19 5.95
N LEU A 107 -3.78 -40.45 4.66
CA LEU A 107 -4.33 -41.70 4.16
C LEU A 107 -3.44 -42.92 4.50
N GLU A 108 -2.12 -42.78 4.37
CA GLU A 108 -1.17 -43.84 4.73
C GLU A 108 -1.26 -44.20 6.22
N THR A 109 -1.51 -43.26 7.10
CA THR A 109 -1.70 -43.51 8.55
C THR A 109 -3.03 -44.18 8.87
N GLN A 110 -4.00 -44.14 7.95
CA GLN A 110 -5.36 -44.67 8.14
C GLN A 110 -5.62 -45.98 7.37
N GLU A 111 -4.61 -46.67 6.86
CA GLU A 111 -4.76 -47.89 6.04
C GLU A 111 -5.71 -48.90 6.64
N HIS A 112 -5.73 -49.08 7.98
CA HIS A 112 -6.59 -50.04 8.68
C HIS A 112 -8.07 -49.61 8.81
N VAL A 113 -8.39 -48.33 8.48
CA VAL A 113 -9.73 -47.74 8.63
C VAL A 113 -10.44 -47.61 7.28
N ILE A 114 -9.69 -47.63 6.17
CA ILE A 114 -10.17 -47.34 4.81
C ILE A 114 -11.37 -48.22 4.41
N ASP A 115 -11.34 -49.50 4.73
CA ASP A 115 -12.38 -50.44 4.30
C ASP A 115 -13.71 -50.31 5.06
N ARG A 116 -13.72 -49.68 6.23
CA ARG A 116 -14.91 -49.61 7.09
C ARG A 116 -15.60 -48.26 7.13
N GLU A 117 -14.88 -47.17 6.85
CA GLU A 117 -15.37 -45.79 7.05
C GLU A 117 -14.97 -44.83 5.91
N TRP A 118 -14.93 -45.33 4.67
CA TRP A 118 -14.48 -44.57 3.51
C TRP A 118 -15.15 -43.20 3.37
N GLU A 119 -16.46 -43.09 3.54
CA GLU A 119 -17.20 -41.83 3.40
C GLU A 119 -16.77 -40.80 4.47
N LYS A 120 -16.51 -41.23 5.70
CA LYS A 120 -16.00 -40.33 6.76
C LYS A 120 -14.57 -39.90 6.47
N LEU A 121 -13.72 -40.81 6.04
CA LEU A 121 -12.35 -40.54 5.68
C LEU A 121 -12.28 -39.54 4.50
N ARG A 122 -13.08 -39.79 3.47
CA ARG A 122 -13.19 -38.89 2.32
C ARG A 122 -13.64 -37.48 2.72
N SER A 123 -14.61 -37.36 3.62
CA SER A 123 -15.08 -36.04 4.10
C SER A 123 -14.03 -35.31 4.94
N SER A 124 -13.25 -36.03 5.74
CA SER A 124 -12.18 -35.45 6.56
C SER A 124 -11.04 -34.85 5.73
N LEU A 125 -10.75 -35.39 4.55
CA LEU A 125 -9.71 -34.87 3.63
C LEU A 125 -10.04 -33.51 3.01
N HIS A 126 -11.32 -33.14 2.98
CA HIS A 126 -11.77 -31.88 2.38
C HIS A 126 -12.16 -30.84 3.45
N THR A 127 -11.32 -30.69 4.46
CA THR A 127 -11.45 -29.72 5.54
C THR A 127 -10.37 -28.62 5.41
N LEU A 128 -10.51 -27.55 6.18
CA LEU A 128 -9.51 -26.48 6.23
C LEU A 128 -8.15 -26.95 6.76
N ASP A 129 -8.10 -28.05 7.51
CA ASP A 129 -6.85 -28.62 8.05
C ASP A 129 -5.91 -29.13 6.94
N PHE A 130 -6.49 -29.54 5.81
CA PHE A 130 -5.75 -29.97 4.62
C PHE A 130 -5.67 -28.89 3.53
N PHE A 131 -6.02 -27.65 3.86
CA PHE A 131 -6.03 -26.57 2.88
C PHE A 131 -4.96 -25.54 3.21
N THR A 132 -3.95 -25.39 2.34
CA THR A 132 -2.94 -24.34 2.45
C THR A 132 -3.54 -23.01 2.06
N HIS A 133 -3.58 -22.06 3.00
CA HIS A 133 -4.26 -20.79 2.82
C HIS A 133 -3.38 -19.81 2.04
N GLY A 134 -3.90 -19.29 0.93
CA GLY A 134 -3.36 -18.09 0.26
C GLY A 134 -3.80 -16.80 0.97
N PRO A 135 -3.24 -15.64 0.55
CA PRO A 135 -3.48 -14.36 1.24
C PRO A 135 -4.95 -13.97 1.39
N LEU A 136 -5.79 -14.23 0.40
CA LEU A 136 -7.22 -13.92 0.48
C LEU A 136 -7.92 -14.77 1.55
N MET A 137 -7.65 -16.07 1.58
CA MET A 137 -8.19 -16.97 2.59
C MET A 137 -7.66 -16.62 3.99
N GLN A 138 -6.36 -16.32 4.11
CA GLN A 138 -5.77 -15.90 5.38
C GLN A 138 -6.49 -14.68 5.93
N ALA A 139 -6.76 -13.66 5.10
CA ALA A 139 -7.46 -12.45 5.52
C ALA A 139 -8.89 -12.71 6.00
N LEU A 140 -9.64 -13.60 5.32
CA LEU A 140 -11.01 -13.94 5.70
C LEU A 140 -11.09 -14.77 7.00
N LEU A 141 -10.09 -15.59 7.27
CA LEU A 141 -10.09 -16.48 8.45
C LEU A 141 -9.54 -15.83 9.72
N GLN A 142 -9.04 -14.61 9.65
CA GLN A 142 -8.52 -13.89 10.82
C GLN A 142 -9.61 -13.67 11.88
N PRO A 143 -9.30 -13.91 13.16
CA PRO A 143 -10.26 -13.70 14.26
C PRO A 143 -10.44 -12.21 14.60
N ARG A 144 -9.54 -11.34 14.11
CA ARG A 144 -9.58 -9.88 14.24
C ARG A 144 -9.43 -9.24 12.88
N PRO A 145 -10.02 -8.07 12.65
CA PRO A 145 -9.88 -7.37 11.38
C PRO A 145 -8.41 -7.06 11.07
N VAL A 146 -8.01 -7.35 9.84
CA VAL A 146 -6.67 -7.08 9.32
C VAL A 146 -6.74 -6.11 8.15
N VAL A 147 -5.60 -5.57 7.74
CA VAL A 147 -5.48 -4.87 6.46
C VAL A 147 -5.11 -5.89 5.38
N LEU A 148 -5.94 -6.01 4.35
CA LEU A 148 -5.64 -6.79 3.15
C LEU A 148 -5.21 -5.84 2.04
N LEU A 149 -3.94 -5.91 1.66
CA LEU A 149 -3.39 -5.18 0.52
C LEU A 149 -3.41 -6.07 -0.72
N ILE A 150 -4.16 -5.68 -1.74
CA ILE A 150 -4.11 -6.27 -3.08
C ILE A 150 -3.30 -5.31 -3.96
N ASP A 151 -2.03 -5.63 -4.15
CA ASP A 151 -1.04 -4.71 -4.72
C ASP A 151 -0.84 -4.97 -6.22
N GLU A 152 -0.73 -3.90 -7.01
CA GLU A 152 -0.55 -3.92 -8.47
C GLU A 152 -1.68 -4.68 -9.22
N LEU A 153 -2.91 -4.37 -8.91
CA LEU A 153 -4.10 -5.04 -9.44
C LEU A 153 -4.24 -4.91 -10.98
N ASP A 154 -3.62 -3.92 -11.58
CA ASP A 154 -3.55 -3.75 -13.03
C ASP A 154 -2.70 -4.81 -13.78
N LYS A 155 -1.99 -5.69 -13.06
CA LYS A 155 -1.24 -6.82 -13.62
C LYS A 155 -2.08 -8.08 -13.85
N VAL A 156 -3.28 -8.17 -13.23
CA VAL A 156 -4.11 -9.37 -13.35
C VAL A 156 -5.10 -9.30 -14.52
N ASP A 157 -5.59 -10.43 -14.95
CA ASP A 157 -6.61 -10.52 -16.00
C ASP A 157 -8.05 -10.29 -15.45
N GLN A 158 -9.02 -10.22 -16.35
CA GLN A 158 -10.42 -10.01 -16.00
C GLN A 158 -11.04 -11.18 -15.22
N LYS A 159 -10.53 -12.40 -15.39
CA LYS A 159 -11.01 -13.59 -14.66
C LYS A 159 -10.67 -13.45 -13.19
N PHE A 160 -9.46 -13.00 -12.91
CA PHE A 160 -9.03 -12.75 -11.53
C PHE A 160 -9.79 -11.58 -10.89
N GLU A 161 -10.10 -10.52 -11.65
CA GLU A 161 -10.99 -9.45 -11.15
C GLU A 161 -12.38 -10.00 -10.78
N ALA A 162 -12.95 -10.92 -11.59
CA ALA A 162 -14.24 -11.54 -11.27
C ALA A 162 -14.20 -12.34 -9.96
N LEU A 163 -13.11 -13.07 -9.70
CA LEU A 163 -12.88 -13.73 -8.42
C LEU A 163 -12.88 -12.75 -7.24
N LEU A 164 -12.17 -11.63 -7.39
CA LEU A 164 -12.15 -10.60 -6.34
C LEU A 164 -13.53 -9.98 -6.10
N LEU A 165 -14.36 -9.87 -7.15
CA LEU A 165 -15.72 -9.35 -7.02
C LEU A 165 -16.60 -10.21 -6.10
N GLU A 166 -16.52 -11.55 -6.18
CA GLU A 166 -17.22 -12.45 -5.28
C GLU A 166 -16.79 -12.20 -3.83
N ILE A 167 -15.48 -12.19 -3.59
CA ILE A 167 -14.91 -12.02 -2.25
C ILE A 167 -15.27 -10.66 -1.65
N LEU A 168 -15.11 -9.58 -2.41
CA LEU A 168 -15.31 -8.21 -1.92
C LEU A 168 -16.77 -7.80 -1.82
N SER A 169 -17.70 -8.56 -2.44
CA SER A 169 -19.13 -8.29 -2.34
C SER A 169 -19.77 -8.96 -1.13
N ASP A 170 -19.45 -10.23 -0.91
CA ASP A 170 -20.16 -11.08 0.04
C ASP A 170 -19.27 -11.55 1.20
N TRP A 171 -17.99 -11.15 1.18
CA TRP A 171 -16.98 -11.54 2.17
C TRP A 171 -16.94 -13.06 2.38
N GLN A 172 -16.98 -13.78 1.28
CA GLN A 172 -16.95 -15.24 1.25
C GLN A 172 -16.23 -15.75 0.01
N ILE A 173 -15.80 -17.02 0.06
CA ILE A 173 -15.19 -17.73 -1.06
C ILE A 173 -15.83 -19.11 -1.14
N THR A 174 -16.23 -19.53 -2.34
CA THR A 174 -16.71 -20.87 -2.60
C THR A 174 -15.59 -21.73 -3.19
N ILE A 175 -15.16 -22.75 -2.44
CA ILE A 175 -14.07 -23.65 -2.84
C ILE A 175 -14.65 -25.01 -3.18
N PRO A 176 -14.35 -25.58 -4.36
CA PRO A 176 -14.77 -26.91 -4.73
C PRO A 176 -14.40 -27.94 -3.65
N LYS A 177 -15.34 -28.81 -3.28
CA LYS A 177 -15.23 -29.84 -2.25
C LYS A 177 -15.19 -29.33 -0.79
N LEU A 178 -14.74 -28.12 -0.50
CA LEU A 178 -14.73 -27.53 0.83
C LEU A 178 -16.06 -26.80 1.13
N GLY A 179 -16.71 -26.25 0.10
CA GLY A 179 -17.91 -25.42 0.26
C GLY A 179 -17.59 -23.94 0.40
N THR A 180 -18.56 -23.19 0.92
CA THR A 180 -18.45 -21.74 1.10
C THR A 180 -17.83 -21.41 2.44
N VAL A 181 -16.69 -20.72 2.39
CA VAL A 181 -15.98 -20.18 3.55
C VAL A 181 -16.34 -18.70 3.68
N LYS A 182 -16.97 -18.32 4.79
CA LYS A 182 -17.33 -16.94 5.12
C LYS A 182 -16.24 -16.29 5.97
N ALA A 183 -16.08 -14.98 5.81
CA ALA A 183 -15.17 -14.21 6.63
C ALA A 183 -15.56 -14.28 8.11
N LYS A 184 -14.58 -14.55 8.97
CA LYS A 184 -14.74 -14.44 10.43
C LYS A 184 -14.82 -12.97 10.85
N THR A 185 -14.00 -12.15 10.24
CA THR A 185 -14.03 -10.68 10.35
C THR A 185 -13.84 -10.06 8.98
N ILE A 186 -14.39 -8.87 8.77
CA ILE A 186 -14.24 -8.17 7.48
C ILE A 186 -12.91 -7.43 7.49
N PRO A 187 -11.97 -7.77 6.58
CA PRO A 187 -10.71 -7.07 6.47
C PRO A 187 -10.90 -5.66 5.89
N PHE A 188 -10.02 -4.73 6.24
CA PHE A 188 -9.93 -3.46 5.53
C PHE A 188 -9.10 -3.67 4.26
N VAL A 189 -9.76 -3.54 3.10
CA VAL A 189 -9.12 -3.84 1.82
C VAL A 189 -8.61 -2.59 1.14
N VAL A 190 -7.32 -2.58 0.84
CA VAL A 190 -6.65 -1.56 0.01
C VAL A 190 -6.19 -2.24 -1.28
N MET A 191 -6.65 -1.73 -2.40
CA MET A 191 -6.23 -2.16 -3.73
C MET A 191 -5.38 -1.06 -4.36
N THR A 192 -4.27 -1.41 -5.00
CA THR A 192 -3.42 -0.46 -5.71
C THR A 192 -3.35 -0.77 -7.19
N SER A 193 -3.19 0.27 -8.01
CA SER A 193 -2.99 0.16 -9.45
C SER A 193 -2.05 1.27 -9.93
N ASN A 194 -1.13 0.93 -10.83
CA ASN A 194 -0.28 1.88 -11.54
C ASN A 194 -0.89 2.36 -12.87
N GLN A 195 -2.11 1.92 -13.17
CA GLN A 195 -2.85 2.26 -14.39
C GLN A 195 -2.22 1.75 -15.70
N GLU A 196 -1.38 0.69 -15.65
CA GLU A 196 -0.85 0.07 -16.85
C GLU A 196 -1.96 -0.58 -17.68
N ARG A 197 -3.03 -1.03 -17.02
CA ARG A 197 -4.29 -1.52 -17.60
C ARG A 197 -5.48 -0.89 -16.87
N ARG A 198 -6.53 -0.60 -17.60
CA ARG A 198 -7.80 -0.14 -17.01
C ARG A 198 -8.49 -1.30 -16.28
N LEU A 199 -8.82 -1.11 -15.03
CA LEU A 199 -9.59 -2.05 -14.22
C LEU A 199 -11.07 -2.05 -14.63
N GLY A 200 -11.74 -3.19 -14.48
CA GLY A 200 -13.14 -3.37 -14.81
C GLY A 200 -14.07 -2.46 -14.00
N ASP A 201 -15.11 -1.95 -14.66
CA ASP A 201 -16.11 -1.08 -14.02
C ASP A 201 -16.81 -1.73 -12.81
N PRO A 202 -17.11 -3.06 -12.76
CA PRO A 202 -17.73 -3.68 -11.60
C PRO A 202 -16.89 -3.54 -10.34
N LEU A 203 -15.57 -3.70 -10.42
CA LEU A 203 -14.66 -3.58 -9.29
C LEU A 203 -14.55 -2.12 -8.82
N ARG A 204 -14.43 -1.19 -9.77
CA ARG A 204 -14.37 0.25 -9.48
C ARG A 204 -15.64 0.74 -8.77
N ARG A 205 -16.83 0.29 -9.16
CA ARG A 205 -18.11 0.67 -8.55
C ARG A 205 -18.29 0.15 -7.12
N ARG A 206 -17.61 -0.95 -6.76
CA ARG A 206 -17.66 -1.50 -5.40
C ARG A 206 -16.68 -0.84 -4.44
N SER A 207 -15.74 -0.08 -4.97
CA SER A 207 -14.64 0.53 -4.21
C SER A 207 -14.85 2.02 -4.01
N LEU A 208 -14.31 2.56 -2.94
CA LEU A 208 -14.04 3.99 -2.83
C LEU A 208 -12.77 4.28 -3.61
N TYR A 209 -12.82 5.25 -4.49
CA TYR A 209 -11.73 5.57 -5.41
C TYR A 209 -10.94 6.80 -4.94
N LYS A 210 -9.63 6.70 -4.94
CA LYS A 210 -8.74 7.84 -4.75
C LYS A 210 -7.55 7.76 -5.71
N ARG A 211 -7.35 8.82 -6.48
CA ARG A 211 -6.13 9.02 -7.25
C ARG A 211 -5.04 9.60 -6.34
N ILE A 212 -3.87 8.98 -6.36
CA ILE A 212 -2.67 9.43 -5.65
C ILE A 212 -1.68 9.92 -6.71
N GLU A 213 -1.36 11.19 -6.66
CA GLU A 213 -0.42 11.83 -7.57
C GLU A 213 0.95 12.00 -6.90
N HIS A 214 1.95 12.37 -7.69
CA HIS A 214 3.22 12.80 -7.11
C HIS A 214 2.98 14.01 -6.20
N PRO A 215 3.64 14.08 -5.04
CA PRO A 215 3.47 15.18 -4.12
C PRO A 215 3.99 16.48 -4.74
N ASP A 216 3.35 17.59 -4.42
CA ASP A 216 3.89 18.92 -4.62
C ASP A 216 5.03 19.20 -3.61
N VAL A 217 5.66 20.36 -3.74
CA VAL A 217 6.78 20.78 -2.88
C VAL A 217 6.40 20.73 -1.39
N ARG A 218 5.22 21.24 -1.03
CA ARG A 218 4.77 21.31 0.37
C ARG A 218 4.56 19.91 0.96
N LYS A 219 3.93 19.05 0.18
CA LYS A 219 3.68 17.66 0.60
C LYS A 219 4.97 16.87 0.71
N GLU A 220 5.92 17.10 -0.17
CA GLU A 220 7.22 16.42 -0.14
C GLU A 220 8.06 16.88 1.06
N VAL A 221 8.01 18.17 1.41
CA VAL A 221 8.56 18.69 2.65
C VAL A 221 7.97 17.98 3.87
N GLU A 222 6.63 17.88 3.96
CA GLU A 222 5.94 17.18 5.05
C GLU A 222 6.41 15.71 5.16
N ILE A 223 6.54 15.02 4.03
CA ILE A 223 7.02 13.63 4.00
C ILE A 223 8.45 13.52 4.53
N LEU A 224 9.36 14.40 4.10
CA LEU A 224 10.74 14.38 4.57
C LEU A 224 10.83 14.76 6.04
N ASP A 225 10.03 15.68 6.54
CA ASP A 225 9.98 16.04 7.95
C ASP A 225 9.55 14.88 8.84
N ILE A 226 8.59 14.08 8.40
CA ILE A 226 8.12 12.90 9.12
C ILE A 226 9.14 11.75 9.04
N ARG A 227 9.74 11.53 7.86
CA ARG A 227 10.54 10.32 7.59
C ARG A 227 12.05 10.48 7.78
N THR A 228 12.54 11.71 7.87
CA THR A 228 13.97 12.06 8.03
C THR A 228 14.14 13.15 9.10
N VAL A 229 13.62 12.89 10.31
CA VAL A 229 13.52 13.88 11.41
C VAL A 229 14.85 14.57 11.69
N ASP A 230 15.95 13.83 11.74
CA ASP A 230 17.29 14.34 12.10
C ASP A 230 18.05 14.98 10.93
N ALA A 231 17.46 15.05 9.73
CA ALA A 231 18.13 15.66 8.59
C ALA A 231 18.12 17.19 8.69
N PRO A 232 19.24 17.87 8.36
CA PRO A 232 19.28 19.32 8.30
C PRO A 232 18.24 19.91 7.34
N LEU A 233 17.69 21.07 7.71
CA LEU A 233 16.64 21.75 6.94
C LEU A 233 17.08 22.02 5.49
N GLU A 234 18.32 22.49 5.31
CA GLU A 234 18.88 22.78 4.00
C GLU A 234 18.99 21.51 3.14
N LEU A 235 19.44 20.41 3.73
CA LEU A 235 19.54 19.12 3.04
C LEU A 235 18.15 18.62 2.57
N LYS A 236 17.12 18.71 3.42
CA LYS A 236 15.74 18.37 3.04
C LYS A 236 15.25 19.26 1.89
N ALA A 237 15.45 20.57 2.00
CA ALA A 237 15.02 21.52 0.98
C ALA A 237 15.73 21.29 -0.37
N GLN A 238 17.03 21.02 -0.36
CA GLN A 238 17.78 20.66 -1.56
C GLN A 238 17.29 19.33 -2.17
N ALA A 239 16.99 18.34 -1.35
CA ALA A 239 16.47 17.04 -1.81
C ALA A 239 15.08 17.20 -2.46
N VAL A 240 14.17 17.99 -1.87
CA VAL A 240 12.87 18.33 -2.47
C VAL A 240 13.09 19.07 -3.79
N GLY A 241 13.95 20.10 -3.80
CA GLY A 241 14.26 20.85 -5.01
C GLY A 241 14.75 19.97 -6.15
N LEU A 242 15.66 19.05 -5.84
CA LEU A 242 16.20 18.09 -6.80
C LEU A 242 15.12 17.10 -7.30
N ALA A 243 14.30 16.56 -6.40
CA ALA A 243 13.21 15.63 -6.74
C ALA A 243 12.19 16.27 -7.70
N GLN A 244 11.73 17.48 -7.40
CA GLN A 244 10.78 18.23 -8.23
C GLN A 244 11.38 18.55 -9.60
N ALA A 245 12.63 18.99 -9.64
CA ALA A 245 13.33 19.29 -10.89
C ALA A 245 13.49 18.03 -11.77
N LEU A 246 13.87 16.88 -11.17
CA LEU A 246 14.04 15.61 -11.88
C LEU A 246 12.71 15.06 -12.44
N ARG A 247 11.61 15.21 -11.72
CA ARG A 247 10.27 14.80 -12.22
C ARG A 247 9.83 15.64 -13.41
N GLY A 248 10.20 16.91 -13.45
CA GLY A 248 9.96 17.80 -14.61
C GLY A 248 10.96 17.59 -15.76
N TYR A 249 12.02 16.83 -15.56
CA TYR A 249 13.14 16.73 -16.51
C TYR A 249 12.97 15.63 -17.58
N ASN A 250 11.78 15.07 -17.71
CA ASN A 250 11.47 14.06 -18.74
C ASN A 250 12.34 12.79 -18.67
N LEU A 251 12.65 12.31 -17.46
CA LEU A 251 13.35 11.06 -17.24
C LEU A 251 12.44 9.87 -17.58
N VAL A 252 13.04 8.77 -18.01
CA VAL A 252 12.34 7.50 -18.26
C VAL A 252 11.76 6.97 -16.94
N LYS A 253 12.56 7.09 -15.86
CA LYS A 253 12.15 6.69 -14.51
C LYS A 253 12.48 7.80 -13.51
N PRO A 254 11.57 8.78 -13.33
CA PRO A 254 11.77 9.82 -12.33
C PRO A 254 11.80 9.23 -10.92
N PRO A 255 12.57 9.83 -9.99
CA PRO A 255 12.72 9.28 -8.65
C PRO A 255 11.39 9.29 -7.88
N SER A 256 11.13 8.17 -7.22
CA SER A 256 10.00 7.98 -6.31
C SER A 256 10.23 8.72 -4.98
N ILE A 257 9.17 8.90 -4.20
CA ILE A 257 9.24 9.49 -2.86
C ILE A 257 10.18 8.69 -1.96
N ASP A 258 10.09 7.37 -2.01
CA ASP A 258 10.90 6.49 -1.16
C ASP A 258 12.39 6.58 -1.51
N GLU A 259 12.72 6.68 -2.79
CA GLU A 259 14.10 6.89 -3.24
C GLU A 259 14.68 8.22 -2.75
N ILE A 260 13.88 9.29 -2.70
CA ILE A 260 14.32 10.57 -2.15
C ILE A 260 14.52 10.49 -0.63
N VAL A 261 13.65 9.79 0.10
CA VAL A 261 13.85 9.53 1.53
C VAL A 261 15.13 8.74 1.77
N GLN A 262 15.35 7.67 1.00
CA GLN A 262 16.59 6.87 1.08
C GLN A 262 17.83 7.68 0.72
N PHE A 263 17.72 8.54 -0.28
CA PHE A 263 18.78 9.47 -0.68
C PHE A 263 19.18 10.41 0.47
N VAL A 264 18.21 11.07 1.13
CA VAL A 264 18.48 11.93 2.29
C VAL A 264 19.15 11.14 3.41
N ARG A 265 18.65 9.91 3.71
CA ARG A 265 19.26 9.04 4.73
C ARG A 265 20.69 8.63 4.38
N ALA A 266 20.96 8.35 3.12
CA ALA A 266 22.32 8.02 2.66
C ALA A 266 23.29 9.20 2.88
N LEU A 267 22.86 10.43 2.56
CA LEU A 267 23.66 11.63 2.83
C LEU A 267 23.90 11.84 4.32
N GLN A 268 22.89 11.62 5.17
CA GLN A 268 23.07 11.68 6.62
C GLN A 268 24.10 10.65 7.12
N LEU A 269 24.08 9.40 6.58
CA LEU A 269 25.07 8.37 6.93
C LEU A 269 26.50 8.76 6.51
N LEU A 270 26.64 9.53 5.44
CA LEU A 270 27.93 10.10 4.98
C LEU A 270 28.35 11.33 5.79
N GLY A 271 27.52 11.80 6.72
CA GLY A 271 27.78 13.01 7.50
C GLY A 271 27.59 14.31 6.73
N GLU A 272 26.89 14.25 5.59
CA GLU A 272 26.68 15.42 4.73
C GLU A 272 25.48 16.24 5.21
N VAL A 273 25.65 17.55 5.20
CA VAL A 273 24.62 18.52 5.62
C VAL A 273 23.99 19.27 4.44
N GLU A 274 24.60 19.16 3.26
CA GLU A 274 24.16 19.78 2.02
C GLU A 274 24.53 18.93 0.80
N ILE A 275 23.86 19.17 -0.32
CA ILE A 275 24.15 18.53 -1.61
C ILE A 275 25.14 19.40 -2.37
N ARG A 276 26.34 18.88 -2.62
CA ARG A 276 27.38 19.55 -3.38
C ARG A 276 27.54 18.98 -4.78
N SER A 277 28.05 19.78 -5.69
CA SER A 277 28.25 19.41 -7.10
C SER A 277 29.28 18.29 -7.32
N ASP A 278 30.26 18.14 -6.41
CA ASP A 278 31.28 17.09 -6.44
C ASP A 278 30.73 15.70 -6.04
N MET A 279 29.53 15.64 -5.47
CA MET A 279 28.87 14.40 -5.04
C MET A 279 28.11 13.70 -6.18
N ARG A 280 28.18 14.20 -7.42
CA ARG A 280 27.39 13.70 -8.56
C ARG A 280 27.45 12.18 -8.70
N ASP A 281 28.64 11.59 -8.62
CA ASP A 281 28.81 10.16 -8.85
C ASP A 281 28.22 9.30 -7.71
N VAL A 282 28.12 9.85 -6.49
CA VAL A 282 27.43 9.24 -5.35
C VAL A 282 25.92 9.38 -5.49
N LEU A 283 25.45 10.47 -6.09
CA LEU A 283 24.03 10.79 -6.21
C LEU A 283 23.33 10.07 -7.37
N LEU A 284 24.06 9.86 -8.49
CA LEU A 284 23.51 9.25 -9.70
C LEU A 284 22.80 7.91 -9.47
N PRO A 285 23.29 6.95 -8.65
CA PRO A 285 22.59 5.68 -8.40
C PRO A 285 21.21 5.83 -7.74
N PHE A 286 20.99 6.91 -7.00
CA PHE A 286 19.69 7.21 -6.38
C PHE A 286 18.73 7.91 -7.35
N LEU A 287 19.26 8.72 -8.26
CA LEU A 287 18.50 9.65 -9.09
C LEU A 287 18.22 9.15 -10.50
N ALA A 288 19.08 8.26 -11.04
CA ALA A 288 18.94 7.70 -12.38
C ALA A 288 18.93 6.18 -12.34
N LYS A 289 17.91 5.56 -12.93
CA LYS A 289 17.70 4.10 -12.91
C LYS A 289 17.93 3.44 -14.28
N THR A 290 18.21 4.22 -15.32
CA THR A 290 18.48 3.73 -16.66
C THR A 290 19.73 4.41 -17.21
N GLU A 291 20.43 3.73 -18.14
CA GLU A 291 21.56 4.35 -18.84
C GLU A 291 21.17 5.61 -19.62
N GLU A 292 19.94 5.63 -20.12
CA GLU A 292 19.41 6.79 -20.85
C GLU A 292 19.25 7.99 -19.92
N ASP A 293 18.71 7.78 -18.70
CA ASP A 293 18.58 8.84 -17.70
C ASP A 293 19.96 9.34 -17.25
N VAL A 294 20.93 8.44 -17.02
CA VAL A 294 22.31 8.82 -16.70
C VAL A 294 22.89 9.68 -17.82
N LYS A 295 22.77 9.26 -19.09
CA LYS A 295 23.25 10.04 -20.23
C LYS A 295 22.61 11.41 -20.31
N ARG A 296 21.28 11.51 -20.10
CA ARG A 296 20.55 12.78 -20.09
C ARG A 296 21.04 13.72 -18.98
N LEU A 297 21.25 13.21 -17.78
CA LEU A 297 21.75 13.98 -16.64
C LEU A 297 23.21 14.43 -16.80
N LEU A 298 24.00 13.68 -17.56
CA LEU A 298 25.40 14.01 -17.83
C LEU A 298 25.58 15.07 -18.94
N LEU A 299 24.56 15.36 -19.75
CA LEU A 299 24.64 16.40 -20.77
C LEU A 299 24.79 17.78 -20.10
N LYS A 300 25.82 18.52 -20.48
CA LYS A 300 26.22 19.80 -19.85
C LYS A 300 25.10 20.83 -19.73
N ASP A 301 24.31 21.01 -20.78
CA ASP A 301 23.24 22.00 -20.80
C ASP A 301 22.00 21.52 -20.03
N GLY A 302 21.72 20.22 -20.05
CA GLY A 302 20.66 19.62 -19.27
C GLY A 302 20.92 19.73 -17.76
N PHE A 303 22.14 19.50 -17.32
CA PHE A 303 22.51 19.61 -15.91
C PHE A 303 22.41 21.03 -15.36
N LYS A 304 22.81 22.04 -16.13
CA LYS A 304 22.67 23.45 -15.72
C LYS A 304 21.21 23.87 -15.54
N SER A 305 20.35 23.47 -16.48
CA SER A 305 18.91 23.72 -16.41
C SER A 305 18.28 23.00 -15.20
N LEU A 306 18.68 21.77 -14.95
CA LEU A 306 18.24 20.98 -13.79
C LEU A 306 18.62 21.68 -12.47
N VAL A 307 19.86 22.11 -12.32
CA VAL A 307 20.35 22.81 -11.12
C VAL A 307 19.57 24.12 -10.90
N ALA A 308 19.36 24.92 -11.94
CA ALA A 308 18.60 26.16 -11.83
C ALA A 308 17.15 25.91 -11.38
N THR A 309 16.51 24.85 -11.92
CA THR A 309 15.15 24.45 -11.55
C THR A 309 15.12 23.90 -10.11
N ALA A 310 16.10 23.09 -9.73
CA ALA A 310 16.23 22.55 -8.38
C ALA A 310 16.38 23.64 -7.33
N LEU A 311 17.19 24.68 -7.60
CA LEU A 311 17.35 25.83 -6.70
C LEU A 311 16.04 26.59 -6.49
N LYS A 312 15.23 26.79 -7.55
CA LYS A 312 13.92 27.42 -7.43
C LYS A 312 12.99 26.63 -6.49
N TYR A 313 12.88 25.33 -6.68
CA TYR A 313 12.04 24.48 -5.82
C TYR A 313 12.60 24.35 -4.40
N ARG A 314 13.93 24.37 -4.22
CA ARG A 314 14.55 24.46 -2.90
C ARG A 314 14.10 25.70 -2.13
N ASP A 315 14.13 26.87 -2.79
CA ASP A 315 13.71 28.13 -2.16
C ASP A 315 12.22 28.10 -1.77
N GLU A 316 11.36 27.48 -2.60
CA GLU A 316 9.96 27.24 -2.27
C GLU A 316 9.81 26.27 -1.07
N ALA A 317 10.61 25.21 -1.01
CA ALA A 317 10.63 24.27 0.09
C ALA A 317 11.08 24.93 1.40
N LEU A 318 12.12 25.76 1.38
CA LEU A 318 12.58 26.53 2.55
C LEU A 318 11.49 27.47 3.07
N ALA A 319 10.77 28.14 2.17
CA ALA A 319 9.65 29.01 2.54
C ALA A 319 8.51 28.20 3.21
N ALA A 320 8.17 27.02 2.67
CA ALA A 320 7.17 26.15 3.23
C ALA A 320 7.54 25.63 4.64
N MET A 321 8.82 25.26 4.86
CA MET A 321 9.33 24.80 6.15
C MET A 321 9.29 25.88 7.23
N LYS A 322 9.66 27.11 6.87
CA LYS A 322 9.63 28.27 7.80
C LYS A 322 8.21 28.64 8.20
N GLY A 323 7.26 28.62 7.27
CA GLY A 323 5.85 28.88 7.57
C GLY A 323 5.20 27.82 8.47
N SER A 324 5.66 26.58 8.44
CA SER A 324 5.17 25.53 9.33
C SER A 324 5.66 25.69 10.78
N SER A 325 6.83 26.30 10.98
CA SER A 325 7.40 26.57 12.30
C SER A 325 6.69 27.71 13.07
N GLU A 326 6.07 28.66 12.35
CA GLU A 326 5.33 29.78 12.94
C GLU A 326 3.90 29.41 13.39
N VAL A 327 3.34 28.32 12.85
CA VAL A 327 1.98 27.84 13.20
C VAL A 327 1.99 26.90 14.43
N THR A 328 3.16 26.39 14.81
CA THR A 328 3.35 25.46 15.94
C THR A 328 3.94 26.11 17.20
N ALA A 329 4.27 27.40 17.16
CA ALA A 329 4.69 28.23 18.30
C ALA A 329 3.51 29.11 18.79
#